data_a9f1c8ea519fa871108f9cfe475ffce1
#
_entry.id   a9f1c8ea519fa871108f9cfe475ffce1
#
_cell.length_a   1.000
_cell.length_b   1.000
_cell.length_c   1.000
_cell.angle_alpha   90.00
_cell.angle_beta   90.00
_cell.angle_gamma   90.00
#
_symmetry.space_group_name_H-M   'P 1'
#
loop_
_entity.id
_entity.type
_entity.pdbx_description
1 polymer ?
#
loop_
_entity_poly.entity_id
_entity_poly.type
_entity_poly.pdbx_seq_one_letter_code
_entity_poly.pdbx_strand_id
1 'polypeptide(L)'
;MGEVRYLIELTPGGQTFSVGENETVLDGALRAGVEILYGCRQGRCSTCKYMIEDGEVDVGEVNAYSLPDNEREAGWALLCRAKPCSDLLIRDHREPDERALSVLTPASFAAEIAAVVQLTPELWELQLSLPTALLFYAGQFVELGLPGAQGVVTRNYSMASSPSSDRRLSFLLKRIDGGAFSGCITELQAGSALSVRGPFGASYLRAGERPLVMCAIGSGLAPVMAMLRAAGERGDRRSFTLFYGARRPLDLPYLDELRAGFGLQFEFVPTLDGLQAGDDWQGARGTVTRAVQHAIENARDIDAYLCGAPPMCDTVSRLLSAKGLPAAQLFFDRFFAASA
;
A
#
# COMPACT_ATOMS: atom_id res chain seq x y z
N MET A 1 -27.65 22.93 12.50
CA MET A 1 -27.38 21.93 13.55
C MET A 1 -25.90 21.64 13.47
N GLY A 2 -25.15 21.76 14.58
CA GLY A 2 -23.72 21.39 14.59
C GLY A 2 -23.57 19.88 14.38
N GLU A 3 -22.52 19.48 13.67
CA GLU A 3 -22.15 18.08 13.50
C GLU A 3 -21.86 17.48 14.89
N VAL A 4 -22.47 16.32 15.20
CA VAL A 4 -22.17 15.59 16.43
C VAL A 4 -20.75 15.03 16.33
N ARG A 5 -19.95 15.21 17.37
CA ARG A 5 -18.58 14.73 17.44
C ARG A 5 -18.34 14.00 18.74
N TYR A 6 -17.55 12.95 18.66
CA TYR A 6 -17.19 12.09 19.78
C TYR A 6 -15.69 12.20 20.07
N LEU A 7 -15.33 12.10 21.34
CA LEU A 7 -13.96 12.06 21.81
C LEU A 7 -13.43 10.62 21.73
N ILE A 8 -12.27 10.45 21.12
CA ILE A 8 -11.60 9.16 21.05
C ILE A 8 -10.29 9.27 21.84
N GLU A 9 -10.05 8.32 22.74
CA GLU A 9 -8.80 8.20 23.50
C GLU A 9 -8.08 6.90 23.16
N LEU A 10 -6.77 6.97 22.89
CA LEU A 10 -5.91 5.80 22.68
C LEU A 10 -5.16 5.43 23.96
N THR A 11 -5.30 4.20 24.42
CA THR A 11 -4.57 3.64 25.55
C THR A 11 -3.45 2.71 25.07
N PRO A 12 -2.29 2.67 25.78
CA PRO A 12 -1.96 3.36 27.04
C PRO A 12 -1.45 4.79 26.85
N GLY A 13 -1.31 5.33 25.64
CA GLY A 13 -0.66 6.62 25.37
C GLY A 13 -1.45 7.87 25.80
N GLY A 14 -2.76 7.77 26.08
CA GLY A 14 -3.63 8.89 26.45
C GLY A 14 -3.81 9.94 25.35
N GLN A 15 -3.46 9.62 24.09
CA GLN A 15 -3.63 10.52 22.96
C GLN A 15 -5.09 10.62 22.59
N THR A 16 -5.61 11.85 22.44
CA THR A 16 -7.02 12.10 22.16
C THR A 16 -7.24 12.83 20.84
N PHE A 17 -8.37 12.56 20.19
CA PHE A 17 -8.83 13.26 18.99
C PHE A 17 -10.36 13.19 18.88
N SER A 18 -10.96 14.08 18.06
CA SER A 18 -12.40 14.10 17.86
C SER A 18 -12.80 13.56 16.49
N VAL A 19 -13.91 12.80 16.44
CA VAL A 19 -14.43 12.14 15.22
C VAL A 19 -15.91 12.52 15.05
N GLY A 20 -16.31 12.88 13.83
CA GLY A 20 -17.73 13.14 13.51
C GLY A 20 -18.53 11.84 13.44
N GLU A 21 -19.84 11.90 13.72
CA GLU A 21 -20.75 10.74 13.71
C GLU A 21 -20.76 9.98 12.37
N ASN A 22 -20.48 10.65 11.25
CA ASN A 22 -20.41 10.07 9.91
C ASN A 22 -19.00 9.80 9.41
N GLU A 23 -17.99 10.17 10.20
CA GLU A 23 -16.57 9.98 9.92
C GLU A 23 -16.10 8.64 10.48
N THR A 24 -15.19 7.93 9.76
CA THR A 24 -14.56 6.76 10.36
C THR A 24 -13.53 7.17 11.43
N VAL A 25 -13.31 6.30 12.43
CA VAL A 25 -12.30 6.57 13.47
C VAL A 25 -10.92 6.80 12.85
N LEU A 26 -10.57 6.03 11.80
CA LEU A 26 -9.31 6.20 11.08
C LEU A 26 -9.23 7.57 10.38
N ASP A 27 -10.29 8.01 9.68
CA ASP A 27 -10.25 9.31 9.00
C ASP A 27 -10.12 10.47 9.99
N GLY A 28 -10.80 10.38 11.15
CA GLY A 28 -10.68 11.33 12.25
C GLY A 28 -9.25 11.40 12.83
N ALA A 29 -8.62 10.25 13.03
CA ALA A 29 -7.23 10.15 13.49
C ALA A 29 -6.27 10.80 12.47
N LEU A 30 -6.38 10.45 11.19
CA LEU A 30 -5.54 11.02 10.11
C LEU A 30 -5.71 12.54 10.01
N ARG A 31 -6.93 13.04 10.12
CA ARG A 31 -7.22 14.48 10.12
C ARG A 31 -6.58 15.19 11.34
N ALA A 32 -6.53 14.51 12.48
CA ALA A 32 -5.94 15.04 13.71
C ALA A 32 -4.41 14.85 13.77
N GLY A 33 -3.78 14.19 12.78
CA GLY A 33 -2.36 13.86 12.80
C GLY A 33 -1.99 12.76 13.78
N VAL A 34 -2.98 11.95 14.22
CA VAL A 34 -2.78 10.83 15.14
C VAL A 34 -2.42 9.57 14.38
N GLU A 35 -1.33 8.93 14.81
CA GLU A 35 -0.86 7.70 14.18
C GLU A 35 -1.74 6.51 14.55
N ILE A 36 -2.37 5.92 13.56
CA ILE A 36 -3.04 4.61 13.62
C ILE A 36 -2.47 3.72 12.53
N LEU A 37 -2.13 2.47 12.87
CA LEU A 37 -1.66 1.52 11.86
C LEU A 37 -2.83 1.12 10.96
N TYR A 38 -2.66 1.26 9.66
CA TYR A 38 -3.68 0.87 8.69
C TYR A 38 -3.05 0.48 7.35
N GLY A 39 -3.82 -0.22 6.52
CA GLY A 39 -3.40 -0.61 5.17
C GLY A 39 -4.51 -0.26 4.17
N CYS A 40 -5.32 -1.22 3.75
CA CYS A 40 -6.23 -1.14 2.61
C CYS A 40 -7.36 -0.10 2.71
N ARG A 41 -7.74 0.38 3.89
CA ARG A 41 -8.91 1.26 4.17
C ARG A 41 -10.28 0.70 3.69
N GLN A 42 -10.35 -0.59 3.38
CA GLN A 42 -11.54 -1.25 2.80
C GLN A 42 -12.12 -2.35 3.70
N GLY A 43 -11.67 -2.48 4.96
CA GLY A 43 -12.15 -3.53 5.87
C GLY A 43 -11.69 -4.95 5.52
N ARG A 44 -10.54 -5.12 4.84
CA ARG A 44 -10.10 -6.42 4.30
C ARG A 44 -8.75 -6.93 4.77
N CYS A 45 -7.89 -6.07 5.32
CA CYS A 45 -6.51 -6.45 5.63
C CYS A 45 -6.22 -6.65 7.11
N SER A 46 -7.17 -6.38 7.99
CA SER A 46 -7.07 -6.44 9.46
C SER A 46 -5.99 -5.54 10.08
N THR A 47 -5.26 -4.75 9.27
CA THR A 47 -4.14 -3.92 9.78
C THR A 47 -4.62 -2.84 10.76
N CYS A 48 -5.84 -2.31 10.58
CA CYS A 48 -6.45 -1.32 11.48
C CYS A 48 -7.40 -1.95 12.50
N LYS A 49 -7.16 -3.20 12.91
CA LYS A 49 -7.95 -3.89 13.90
C LYS A 49 -7.48 -3.51 15.31
N TYR A 50 -8.38 -2.90 16.09
CA TYR A 50 -8.14 -2.40 17.44
C TYR A 50 -9.24 -2.85 18.38
N MET A 51 -8.93 -2.95 19.67
CA MET A 51 -9.90 -3.26 20.72
C MET A 51 -10.59 -1.97 21.18
N ILE A 52 -11.90 -1.94 21.15
CA ILE A 52 -12.72 -0.93 21.81
C ILE A 52 -12.88 -1.37 23.26
N GLU A 53 -12.26 -0.64 24.20
CA GLU A 53 -12.29 -0.95 25.63
C GLU A 53 -13.54 -0.39 26.28
N ASP A 54 -14.01 0.78 25.79
CA ASP A 54 -15.24 1.41 26.26
C ASP A 54 -15.88 2.22 25.13
N GLY A 55 -17.20 2.36 25.20
CA GLY A 55 -18.02 3.07 24.23
C GLY A 55 -18.65 2.17 23.15
N GLU A 56 -19.44 2.79 22.27
CA GLU A 56 -20.20 2.12 21.23
C GLU A 56 -19.75 2.58 19.83
N VAL A 57 -19.66 1.63 18.90
CA VAL A 57 -19.20 1.87 17.53
C VAL A 57 -20.04 1.08 16.52
N ASP A 58 -20.47 1.73 15.43
CA ASP A 58 -20.94 1.04 14.24
C ASP A 58 -19.73 0.52 13.47
N VAL A 59 -19.54 -0.80 13.42
CA VAL A 59 -18.41 -1.45 12.77
C VAL A 59 -18.46 -1.39 11.23
N GLY A 60 -19.60 -1.01 10.65
CA GLY A 60 -19.83 -0.93 9.22
C GLY A 60 -19.71 -2.29 8.50
N GLU A 61 -19.63 -2.23 7.17
CA GLU A 61 -19.41 -3.42 6.35
C GLU A 61 -17.94 -3.83 6.35
N VAL A 62 -17.65 -5.02 6.84
CA VAL A 62 -16.31 -5.61 6.91
C VAL A 62 -16.31 -7.04 6.38
N ASN A 63 -15.17 -7.51 5.89
CA ASN A 63 -15.03 -8.90 5.50
C ASN A 63 -14.90 -9.79 6.73
N ALA A 64 -15.68 -10.87 6.81
CA ALA A 64 -15.70 -11.80 7.94
C ALA A 64 -14.34 -12.47 8.23
N TYR A 65 -13.46 -12.61 7.22
CA TYR A 65 -12.09 -13.09 7.46
C TYR A 65 -11.21 -12.05 8.13
N SER A 66 -11.50 -10.75 7.96
CA SER A 66 -10.73 -9.66 8.55
C SER A 66 -11.21 -9.30 9.95
N LEU A 67 -12.49 -9.50 10.22
CA LEU A 67 -13.12 -9.33 11.53
C LEU A 67 -14.21 -10.39 11.71
N PRO A 68 -13.84 -11.61 12.17
CA PRO A 68 -14.80 -12.66 12.50
C PRO A 68 -15.78 -12.24 13.59
N ASP A 69 -16.98 -12.86 13.61
CA ASP A 69 -18.04 -12.48 14.54
C ASP A 69 -17.61 -12.62 16.01
N ASN A 70 -16.86 -13.65 16.35
CA ASN A 70 -16.32 -13.83 17.71
C ASN A 70 -15.37 -12.70 18.15
N GLU A 71 -14.60 -12.13 17.24
CA GLU A 71 -13.75 -10.97 17.54
C GLU A 71 -14.60 -9.70 17.68
N ARG A 72 -15.60 -9.52 16.81
CA ARG A 72 -16.53 -8.40 16.90
C ARG A 72 -17.30 -8.41 18.22
N GLU A 73 -17.80 -9.57 18.64
CA GLU A 73 -18.45 -9.76 19.93
C GLU A 73 -17.50 -9.51 21.12
N ALA A 74 -16.21 -9.76 20.94
CA ALA A 74 -15.17 -9.47 21.94
C ALA A 74 -14.72 -7.98 21.94
N GLY A 75 -15.33 -7.09 21.15
CA GLY A 75 -15.06 -5.66 21.15
C GLY A 75 -13.99 -5.22 20.12
N TRP A 76 -13.55 -6.08 19.21
CA TRP A 76 -12.63 -5.67 18.13
C TRP A 76 -13.37 -4.94 17.01
N ALA A 77 -12.73 -3.91 16.47
CA ALA A 77 -13.23 -3.16 15.32
C ALA A 77 -12.12 -2.85 14.29
N LEU A 78 -12.49 -2.71 13.02
CA LEU A 78 -11.60 -2.21 11.98
C LEU A 78 -11.81 -0.70 11.86
N LEU A 79 -10.90 0.11 12.39
CA LEU A 79 -11.05 1.56 12.52
C LEU A 79 -11.25 2.28 11.18
N CYS A 80 -10.86 1.68 10.06
CA CYS A 80 -11.13 2.23 8.73
C CYS A 80 -12.59 2.11 8.27
N ARG A 81 -13.42 1.35 9.01
CA ARG A 81 -14.86 1.17 8.74
C ARG A 81 -15.72 1.59 9.93
N ALA A 82 -15.15 1.51 11.12
CA ALA A 82 -15.83 1.83 12.36
C ALA A 82 -16.15 3.34 12.48
N LYS A 83 -17.42 3.66 12.80
CA LYS A 83 -17.89 5.00 13.10
C LYS A 83 -18.30 5.08 14.56
N PRO A 84 -17.93 6.13 15.30
CA PRO A 84 -18.30 6.23 16.71
C PRO A 84 -19.79 6.51 16.88
N CYS A 85 -20.41 5.85 17.87
CA CYS A 85 -21.78 6.11 18.34
C CYS A 85 -21.77 6.79 19.72
N SER A 86 -20.63 6.78 20.41
CA SER A 86 -20.33 7.46 21.67
C SER A 86 -18.86 7.88 21.69
N ASP A 87 -18.40 8.50 22.78
CA ASP A 87 -16.98 8.59 23.08
C ASP A 87 -16.38 7.19 23.18
N LEU A 88 -15.13 7.00 22.75
CA LEU A 88 -14.47 5.68 22.69
C LEU A 88 -13.15 5.68 23.45
N LEU A 89 -12.89 4.59 24.16
CA LEU A 89 -11.58 4.22 24.66
C LEU A 89 -11.05 3.06 23.81
N ILE A 90 -9.93 3.26 23.13
CA ILE A 90 -9.37 2.32 22.16
C ILE A 90 -7.98 1.89 22.61
N ARG A 91 -7.74 0.57 22.71
CA ARG A 91 -6.42 0.05 23.04
C ARG A 91 -5.52 0.00 21.82
N ASP A 92 -4.42 0.76 21.88
CA ASP A 92 -3.28 0.60 20.98
C ASP A 92 -2.32 -0.46 21.55
N HIS A 93 -2.26 -1.61 20.89
CA HIS A 93 -1.45 -2.76 21.30
C HIS A 93 -0.11 -2.85 20.53
N ARG A 94 0.23 -1.80 19.78
CA ARG A 94 1.45 -1.75 18.98
C ARG A 94 2.64 -1.27 19.82
N GLU A 95 3.81 -1.79 19.46
CA GLU A 95 5.05 -1.14 19.85
C GLU A 95 5.30 0.09 18.98
N PRO A 96 5.73 1.22 19.56
CA PRO A 96 6.07 2.41 18.78
C PRO A 96 7.16 2.11 17.73
N ASP A 97 6.96 2.59 16.51
CA ASP A 97 8.01 2.59 15.49
C ASP A 97 8.77 3.93 15.56
N GLU A 98 9.92 3.93 16.21
CA GLU A 98 10.75 5.14 16.36
C GLU A 98 11.23 5.73 15.01
N ARG A 99 11.11 4.94 13.92
CA ARG A 99 11.45 5.37 12.55
C ARG A 99 10.22 5.90 11.80
N ALA A 100 9.06 5.88 12.43
CA ALA A 100 7.85 6.43 11.82
C ALA A 100 7.97 7.93 11.62
N LEU A 101 7.53 8.38 10.44
CA LEU A 101 7.45 9.79 10.11
C LEU A 101 6.09 10.34 10.53
N SER A 102 6.00 11.66 10.67
CA SER A 102 4.75 12.32 11.01
C SER A 102 3.60 11.95 10.07
N VAL A 103 2.41 11.79 10.63
CA VAL A 103 1.21 11.53 9.84
C VAL A 103 0.92 12.72 8.92
N LEU A 104 0.75 12.44 7.64
CA LEU A 104 0.38 13.45 6.66
C LEU A 104 -1.15 13.52 6.56
N THR A 105 -1.68 14.75 6.65
CA THR A 105 -3.12 14.98 6.45
C THR A 105 -3.50 14.77 4.99
N PRO A 106 -4.47 13.90 4.69
CA PRO A 106 -4.90 13.66 3.31
C PRO A 106 -5.53 14.92 2.69
N ALA A 107 -5.15 15.25 1.47
CA ALA A 107 -5.75 16.29 0.65
C ALA A 107 -6.61 15.68 -0.47
N SER A 108 -7.55 16.50 -1.01
CA SER A 108 -8.40 16.09 -2.14
C SER A 108 -8.33 17.15 -3.23
N PHE A 109 -8.14 16.73 -4.47
CA PHE A 109 -8.10 17.61 -5.64
C PHE A 109 -8.49 16.86 -6.92
N ALA A 110 -8.80 17.62 -7.96
CA ALA A 110 -8.88 17.08 -9.32
C ALA A 110 -7.48 17.05 -9.91
N ALA A 111 -7.15 15.96 -10.59
CA ALA A 111 -5.91 15.78 -11.34
C ALA A 111 -6.26 15.57 -12.82
N GLU A 112 -5.33 15.92 -13.71
CA GLU A 112 -5.46 15.70 -15.14
C GLU A 112 -4.63 14.47 -15.54
N ILE A 113 -5.18 13.61 -16.38
CA ILE A 113 -4.46 12.49 -16.98
C ILE A 113 -3.42 13.05 -17.97
N ALA A 114 -2.15 12.87 -17.66
CA ALA A 114 -1.05 13.30 -18.55
C ALA A 114 -0.77 12.24 -19.61
N ALA A 115 -0.77 10.96 -19.25
CA ALA A 115 -0.56 9.85 -20.17
C ALA A 115 -1.10 8.54 -19.61
N VAL A 116 -1.40 7.60 -20.51
CA VAL A 116 -1.67 6.19 -20.22
C VAL A 116 -0.77 5.35 -21.12
N VAL A 117 0.11 4.56 -20.54
CA VAL A 117 1.14 3.81 -21.26
C VAL A 117 1.03 2.32 -20.94
N GLN A 118 0.90 1.48 -21.95
CA GLN A 118 0.96 0.04 -21.75
C GLN A 118 2.42 -0.40 -21.56
N LEU A 119 2.74 -1.00 -20.41
CA LEU A 119 4.08 -1.48 -20.10
C LEU A 119 4.25 -2.97 -20.39
N THR A 120 3.21 -3.74 -20.14
CA THR A 120 3.14 -5.19 -20.40
C THR A 120 1.73 -5.54 -20.90
N PRO A 121 1.45 -6.77 -21.35
CA PRO A 121 0.09 -7.16 -21.75
C PRO A 121 -1.00 -6.87 -20.71
N GLU A 122 -0.66 -6.93 -19.40
CA GLU A 122 -1.62 -6.76 -18.31
C GLU A 122 -1.41 -5.47 -17.48
N LEU A 123 -0.23 -4.83 -17.56
CA LEU A 123 0.11 -3.70 -16.72
C LEU A 123 0.22 -2.41 -17.53
N TRP A 124 -0.38 -1.36 -16.98
CA TRP A 124 -0.46 -0.04 -17.56
C TRP A 124 0.06 1.01 -16.58
N GLU A 125 0.82 1.97 -17.06
CA GLU A 125 1.18 3.14 -16.27
C GLU A 125 0.18 4.27 -16.54
N LEU A 126 -0.46 4.76 -15.48
CA LEU A 126 -1.28 5.97 -15.48
C LEU A 126 -0.44 7.11 -14.90
N GLN A 127 -0.26 8.18 -15.68
CA GLN A 127 0.47 9.37 -15.27
C GLN A 127 -0.50 10.52 -15.09
N LEU A 128 -0.40 11.23 -13.97
CA LEU A 128 -1.24 12.37 -13.61
C LEU A 128 -0.43 13.63 -13.44
N SER A 129 -1.02 14.77 -13.83
CA SER A 129 -0.59 16.11 -13.48
C SER A 129 -1.50 16.66 -12.38
N LEU A 130 -0.91 17.19 -11.33
CA LEU A 130 -1.61 17.76 -10.19
C LEU A 130 -1.62 19.30 -10.25
N PRO A 131 -2.67 19.99 -9.73
CA PRO A 131 -2.69 21.44 -9.63
C PRO A 131 -1.65 21.96 -8.64
N THR A 132 -1.35 21.18 -7.60
CA THR A 132 -0.35 21.46 -6.55
C THR A 132 0.44 20.21 -6.24
N ALA A 133 1.67 20.34 -5.71
CA ALA A 133 2.47 19.18 -5.28
C ALA A 133 1.76 18.47 -4.12
N LEU A 134 1.77 17.14 -4.17
CA LEU A 134 1.33 16.27 -3.07
C LEU A 134 2.53 15.85 -2.25
N LEU A 135 2.56 16.22 -0.97
CA LEU A 135 3.53 15.67 -0.03
C LEU A 135 3.15 14.23 0.33
N PHE A 136 4.05 13.28 0.11
CA PHE A 136 3.86 11.88 0.47
C PHE A 136 5.18 11.17 0.76
N TYR A 137 5.12 10.01 1.38
CA TYR A 137 6.28 9.15 1.61
C TYR A 137 6.30 8.02 0.57
N ALA A 138 7.49 7.68 0.07
CA ALA A 138 7.65 6.62 -0.94
C ALA A 138 7.13 5.28 -0.42
N GLY A 139 6.14 4.71 -1.11
CA GLY A 139 5.41 3.51 -0.71
C GLY A 139 3.95 3.76 -0.34
N GLN A 140 3.56 5.03 -0.13
CA GLN A 140 2.16 5.39 0.13
C GLN A 140 1.29 5.29 -1.13
N PHE A 141 -0.03 5.31 -0.93
CA PHE A 141 -1.05 5.25 -1.96
C PHE A 141 -2.02 6.43 -1.89
N VAL A 142 -2.79 6.61 -2.93
CA VAL A 142 -3.94 7.52 -2.99
C VAL A 142 -5.20 6.76 -3.40
N GLU A 143 -6.36 7.34 -3.11
CA GLU A 143 -7.63 6.96 -3.70
C GLU A 143 -7.82 7.76 -4.99
N LEU A 144 -7.99 7.07 -6.11
CA LEU A 144 -8.33 7.64 -7.41
C LEU A 144 -9.82 7.43 -7.66
N GLY A 145 -10.51 8.46 -8.16
CA GLY A 145 -11.92 8.38 -8.49
C GLY A 145 -12.19 8.76 -9.93
N LEU A 146 -12.90 7.90 -10.64
CA LEU A 146 -13.39 8.13 -12.01
C LEU A 146 -14.91 8.34 -11.99
N PRO A 147 -15.45 9.26 -12.81
CA PRO A 147 -16.88 9.33 -13.05
C PRO A 147 -17.39 7.99 -13.60
N GLY A 148 -18.44 7.46 -13.03
CA GLY A 148 -19.13 6.24 -13.47
C GLY A 148 -20.62 6.45 -13.60
N ALA A 149 -21.34 5.47 -14.16
CA ALA A 149 -22.78 5.56 -14.41
C ALA A 149 -23.63 5.75 -13.15
N GLN A 150 -23.15 5.31 -11.99
CA GLN A 150 -23.85 5.37 -10.70
C GLN A 150 -23.14 6.29 -9.70
N GLY A 151 -22.30 7.22 -10.16
CA GLY A 151 -21.49 8.08 -9.33
C GLY A 151 -19.98 7.87 -9.53
N VAL A 152 -19.16 8.32 -8.58
CA VAL A 152 -17.70 8.19 -8.69
C VAL A 152 -17.26 6.80 -8.23
N VAL A 153 -16.56 6.09 -9.10
CA VAL A 153 -15.91 4.81 -8.77
C VAL A 153 -14.52 5.09 -8.20
N THR A 154 -14.29 4.77 -6.94
CA THR A 154 -13.00 5.00 -6.27
C THR A 154 -12.21 3.72 -6.06
N ARG A 155 -10.89 3.78 -6.23
CA ARG A 155 -9.95 2.68 -5.95
C ARG A 155 -8.62 3.21 -5.41
N ASN A 156 -7.99 2.42 -4.56
CA ASN A 156 -6.67 2.73 -4.03
C ASN A 156 -5.58 2.29 -5.00
N TYR A 157 -4.62 3.19 -5.25
CA TYR A 157 -3.44 2.91 -6.07
C TYR A 157 -2.19 3.48 -5.41
N SER A 158 -1.19 2.60 -5.21
CA SER A 158 0.12 3.00 -4.70
C SER A 158 0.86 3.79 -5.76
N MET A 159 1.49 4.88 -5.35
CA MET A 159 2.28 5.72 -6.23
C MET A 159 3.55 4.97 -6.65
N ALA A 160 3.88 5.05 -7.93
CA ALA A 160 5.13 4.53 -8.50
C ALA A 160 6.18 5.63 -8.68
N SER A 161 5.76 6.90 -8.77
CA SER A 161 6.65 8.07 -8.84
C SER A 161 7.34 8.32 -7.50
N SER A 162 8.52 8.96 -7.54
CA SER A 162 9.19 9.48 -6.34
C SER A 162 8.41 10.66 -5.73
N PRO A 163 8.47 10.87 -4.40
CA PRO A 163 7.94 12.07 -3.76
C PRO A 163 8.51 13.40 -4.30
N SER A 164 9.71 13.38 -4.86
CA SER A 164 10.35 14.54 -5.49
C SER A 164 9.79 14.90 -6.87
N SER A 165 8.88 14.08 -7.42
CA SER A 165 8.34 14.27 -8.77
C SER A 165 7.43 15.51 -8.93
N ASP A 166 7.45 16.40 -7.96
CA ASP A 166 6.69 17.66 -7.89
C ASP A 166 5.18 17.42 -8.09
N ARG A 167 4.60 17.94 -9.15
CA ARG A 167 3.16 17.82 -9.46
C ARG A 167 2.82 16.64 -10.36
N ARG A 168 3.69 15.64 -10.44
CA ARG A 168 3.47 14.46 -11.27
C ARG A 168 3.38 13.22 -10.40
N LEU A 169 2.32 12.43 -10.62
CA LEU A 169 2.18 11.10 -10.02
C LEU A 169 2.11 10.06 -11.12
N SER A 170 2.72 8.90 -10.89
CA SER A 170 2.51 7.72 -11.71
C SER A 170 2.05 6.54 -10.88
N PHE A 171 1.26 5.67 -11.52
CA PHE A 171 0.63 4.50 -10.91
C PHE A 171 0.76 3.32 -11.85
N LEU A 172 0.96 2.12 -11.30
CA LEU A 172 0.95 0.89 -12.07
C LEU A 172 -0.37 0.15 -11.85
N LEU A 173 -1.17 0.06 -12.90
CA LEU A 173 -2.49 -0.55 -12.86
C LEU A 173 -2.48 -1.89 -13.60
N LYS A 174 -3.00 -2.94 -12.94
CA LYS A 174 -3.33 -4.18 -13.64
C LYS A 174 -4.72 -4.03 -14.26
N ARG A 175 -4.84 -4.23 -15.58
CA ARG A 175 -6.13 -4.26 -16.24
C ARG A 175 -6.89 -5.52 -15.82
N ILE A 176 -8.13 -5.32 -15.39
CA ILE A 176 -9.06 -6.40 -15.05
C ILE A 176 -10.30 -6.23 -15.95
N ASP A 177 -10.55 -7.20 -16.81
CA ASP A 177 -11.69 -7.16 -17.70
C ASP A 177 -12.99 -7.10 -16.89
N GLY A 178 -13.88 -6.14 -17.23
CA GLY A 178 -15.09 -5.84 -16.47
C GLY A 178 -14.85 -5.11 -15.14
N GLY A 179 -13.61 -4.80 -14.78
CA GLY A 179 -13.30 -4.01 -13.58
C GLY A 179 -13.78 -2.57 -13.72
N ALA A 180 -14.54 -2.06 -12.75
CA ALA A 180 -15.18 -0.75 -12.82
C ALA A 180 -14.19 0.44 -12.94
N PHE A 181 -12.94 0.30 -12.50
CA PHE A 181 -11.89 1.31 -12.66
C PHE A 181 -10.82 0.83 -13.66
N SER A 182 -10.12 -0.27 -13.36
CA SER A 182 -9.00 -0.75 -14.16
C SER A 182 -9.40 -1.35 -15.51
N GLY A 183 -10.67 -1.77 -15.67
CA GLY A 183 -11.21 -2.21 -16.97
C GLY A 183 -11.27 -1.09 -17.99
N CYS A 184 -11.49 0.15 -17.55
CA CYS A 184 -11.58 1.32 -18.42
C CYS A 184 -10.22 1.98 -18.74
N ILE A 185 -9.10 1.41 -18.28
CA ILE A 185 -7.77 2.06 -18.43
C ILE A 185 -7.43 2.39 -19.89
N THR A 186 -7.87 1.57 -20.83
CA THR A 186 -7.63 1.77 -22.28
C THR A 186 -8.53 2.84 -22.90
N GLU A 187 -9.56 3.29 -22.18
CA GLU A 187 -10.50 4.32 -22.62
C GLU A 187 -10.14 5.69 -22.06
N LEU A 188 -9.26 5.73 -21.06
CA LEU A 188 -8.80 6.97 -20.44
C LEU A 188 -7.96 7.79 -21.43
N GLN A 189 -8.26 9.07 -21.53
CA GLN A 189 -7.60 9.99 -22.45
C GLN A 189 -6.80 11.05 -21.71
N ALA A 190 -5.66 11.44 -22.23
CA ALA A 190 -4.92 12.60 -21.79
C ALA A 190 -5.82 13.85 -21.80
N GLY A 191 -5.69 14.72 -20.81
CA GLY A 191 -6.56 15.89 -20.58
C GLY A 191 -7.83 15.59 -19.80
N SER A 192 -8.23 14.33 -19.62
CA SER A 192 -9.39 14.00 -18.78
C SER A 192 -9.07 14.18 -17.29
N ALA A 193 -10.09 14.61 -16.52
CA ALA A 193 -9.96 14.79 -15.08
C ALA A 193 -10.39 13.55 -14.30
N LEU A 194 -9.70 13.29 -13.18
CA LEU A 194 -10.11 12.35 -12.15
C LEU A 194 -9.87 12.95 -10.76
N SER A 195 -10.55 12.41 -9.74
CA SER A 195 -10.31 12.84 -8.37
C SER A 195 -9.17 12.05 -7.73
N VAL A 196 -8.37 12.75 -6.92
CA VAL A 196 -7.28 12.19 -6.11
C VAL A 196 -7.51 12.56 -4.67
N ARG A 197 -7.43 11.59 -3.76
CA ARG A 197 -7.46 11.83 -2.31
C ARG A 197 -6.33 11.05 -1.65
N GLY A 198 -5.52 11.69 -0.84
CA GLY A 198 -4.39 11.11 -0.11
C GLY A 198 -3.39 12.16 0.35
N PRO A 199 -2.20 11.71 0.82
CA PRO A 199 -1.68 10.34 0.79
C PRO A 199 -2.27 9.45 1.87
N PHE A 200 -2.15 8.13 1.68
CA PHE A 200 -2.55 7.11 2.62
C PHE A 200 -1.50 6.00 2.71
N GLY A 201 -1.58 5.20 3.76
CA GLY A 201 -0.74 4.02 3.96
C GLY A 201 0.40 4.24 4.95
N ALA A 202 0.65 3.22 5.78
CA ALA A 202 1.72 3.19 6.77
C ALA A 202 2.96 2.40 6.28
N SER A 203 2.87 1.73 5.12
CA SER A 203 3.98 1.01 4.50
C SER A 203 4.75 1.95 3.55
N TYR A 204 5.76 2.63 4.07
CA TYR A 204 6.63 3.52 3.32
C TYR A 204 8.10 3.31 3.72
N LEU A 205 9.02 3.75 2.88
CA LEU A 205 10.46 3.57 3.08
C LEU A 205 10.93 4.22 4.38
N ARG A 206 11.31 3.40 5.36
CA ARG A 206 11.87 3.86 6.64
C ARG A 206 13.33 4.29 6.49
N ALA A 207 13.74 5.28 7.27
CA ALA A 207 15.14 5.57 7.48
C ALA A 207 15.82 4.43 8.26
N GLY A 208 17.13 4.30 8.12
CA GLY A 208 17.91 3.28 8.83
C GLY A 208 19.14 2.85 8.04
N GLU A 209 19.85 1.86 8.55
CA GLU A 209 21.09 1.36 7.97
C GLU A 209 20.98 -0.10 7.47
N ARG A 210 19.88 -0.80 7.81
CA ARG A 210 19.71 -2.22 7.45
C ARG A 210 19.55 -2.39 5.96
N PRO A 211 20.09 -3.49 5.40
CA PRO A 211 19.76 -3.93 4.05
C PRO A 211 18.25 -4.07 3.85
N LEU A 212 17.77 -3.77 2.65
CA LEU A 212 16.35 -3.89 2.30
C LEU A 212 16.12 -5.09 1.39
N VAL A 213 15.17 -5.92 1.78
CA VAL A 213 14.63 -6.99 0.95
C VAL A 213 13.22 -6.61 0.53
N MET A 214 13.02 -6.44 -0.76
CA MET A 214 11.74 -6.08 -1.34
C MET A 214 11.20 -7.28 -2.13
N CYS A 215 9.92 -7.57 -1.98
CA CYS A 215 9.26 -8.65 -2.71
C CYS A 215 7.96 -8.14 -3.31
N ALA A 216 7.82 -8.23 -4.63
CA ALA A 216 6.64 -7.73 -5.32
C ALA A 216 6.18 -8.65 -6.44
N ILE A 217 4.88 -8.58 -6.76
CA ILE A 217 4.26 -9.23 -7.93
C ILE A 217 3.26 -8.28 -8.59
N GLY A 218 3.16 -8.33 -9.91
CA GLY A 218 2.21 -7.53 -10.68
C GLY A 218 2.30 -6.03 -10.37
N SER A 219 1.17 -5.38 -10.17
CA SER A 219 1.11 -3.94 -9.81
C SER A 219 1.65 -3.62 -8.41
N GLY A 220 1.94 -4.61 -7.57
CA GLY A 220 2.67 -4.43 -6.31
C GLY A 220 4.09 -3.87 -6.49
N LEU A 221 4.58 -3.83 -7.73
CA LEU A 221 5.83 -3.13 -8.05
C LEU A 221 5.72 -1.61 -7.88
N ALA A 222 4.54 -1.00 -7.96
CA ALA A 222 4.38 0.45 -7.88
C ALA A 222 5.00 1.08 -6.63
N PRO A 223 4.62 0.69 -5.38
CA PRO A 223 5.22 1.27 -4.18
C PRO A 223 6.73 0.99 -4.08
N VAL A 224 7.21 -0.15 -4.59
CA VAL A 224 8.63 -0.49 -4.63
C VAL A 224 9.39 0.44 -5.57
N MET A 225 8.84 0.74 -6.76
CA MET A 225 9.43 1.72 -7.68
C MET A 225 9.57 3.11 -7.03
N ALA A 226 8.52 3.57 -6.33
CA ALA A 226 8.60 4.83 -5.59
C ALA A 226 9.73 4.82 -4.54
N MET A 227 9.88 3.72 -3.80
CA MET A 227 10.93 3.56 -2.78
C MET A 227 12.32 3.56 -3.40
N LEU A 228 12.53 2.81 -4.49
CA LEU A 228 13.83 2.73 -5.19
C LEU A 228 14.21 4.07 -5.82
N ARG A 229 13.28 4.75 -6.50
CA ARG A 229 13.49 6.08 -7.06
C ARG A 229 13.87 7.09 -5.98
N ALA A 230 13.08 7.14 -4.89
CA ALA A 230 13.37 8.04 -3.77
C ALA A 230 14.69 7.72 -3.06
N ALA A 231 15.06 6.46 -2.92
CA ALA A 231 16.33 6.04 -2.35
C ALA A 231 17.51 6.47 -3.24
N GLY A 232 17.41 6.25 -4.56
CA GLY A 232 18.43 6.67 -5.53
C GLY A 232 18.66 8.18 -5.55
N GLU A 233 17.58 8.96 -5.58
CA GLU A 233 17.64 10.43 -5.53
C GLU A 233 18.30 10.98 -4.27
N ARG A 234 18.15 10.28 -3.12
CA ARG A 234 18.78 10.64 -1.86
C ARG A 234 20.20 10.11 -1.69
N GLY A 235 20.68 9.28 -2.62
CA GLY A 235 21.97 8.60 -2.51
C GLY A 235 22.01 7.63 -1.32
N ASP A 236 20.96 6.87 -1.09
CA ASP A 236 20.86 5.88 -0.02
C ASP A 236 21.97 4.83 -0.19
N ARG A 237 22.72 4.55 0.87
CA ARG A 237 23.90 3.67 0.82
C ARG A 237 23.63 2.23 1.23
N ARG A 238 22.40 1.93 1.65
CA ARG A 238 21.99 0.57 1.99
C ARG A 238 22.01 -0.33 0.75
N SER A 239 22.13 -1.63 0.95
CA SER A 239 21.91 -2.59 -0.12
C SER A 239 20.40 -2.85 -0.27
N PHE A 240 19.96 -2.96 -1.51
CA PHE A 240 18.58 -3.22 -1.89
C PHE A 240 18.52 -4.48 -2.74
N THR A 241 17.72 -5.44 -2.35
CA THR A 241 17.43 -6.63 -3.17
C THR A 241 15.94 -6.66 -3.48
N LEU A 242 15.58 -6.63 -4.77
CA LEU A 242 14.21 -6.77 -5.23
C LEU A 242 13.97 -8.15 -5.85
N PHE A 243 13.15 -8.95 -5.21
CA PHE A 243 12.56 -10.16 -5.79
C PHE A 243 11.24 -9.77 -6.47
N TYR A 244 11.17 -9.93 -7.80
CA TYR A 244 9.95 -9.61 -8.55
C TYR A 244 9.44 -10.83 -9.29
N GLY A 245 8.23 -11.27 -8.94
CA GLY A 245 7.57 -12.40 -9.57
C GLY A 245 6.70 -11.95 -10.75
N ALA A 246 6.91 -12.59 -11.91
CA ALA A 246 6.09 -12.46 -13.09
C ALA A 246 5.86 -13.84 -13.72
N ARG A 247 4.99 -13.94 -14.74
CA ARG A 247 4.74 -15.20 -15.41
C ARG A 247 5.77 -15.45 -16.52
N ARG A 248 6.01 -14.45 -17.37
CA ARG A 248 6.86 -14.55 -18.57
C ARG A 248 7.77 -13.32 -18.68
N PRO A 249 8.82 -13.37 -19.50
CA PRO A 249 9.72 -12.22 -19.73
C PRO A 249 8.98 -10.94 -20.15
N LEU A 250 7.95 -11.07 -21.00
CA LEU A 250 7.14 -9.95 -21.48
C LEU A 250 6.26 -9.30 -20.41
N ASP A 251 6.11 -9.92 -19.24
CA ASP A 251 5.34 -9.41 -18.12
C ASP A 251 6.20 -8.60 -17.12
N LEU A 252 7.48 -8.35 -17.43
CA LEU A 252 8.40 -7.57 -16.61
C LEU A 252 8.33 -6.08 -17.00
N PRO A 253 7.66 -5.22 -16.21
CA PRO A 253 7.62 -3.77 -16.48
C PRO A 253 8.91 -3.10 -16.00
N TYR A 254 9.22 -1.91 -16.52
CA TYR A 254 10.37 -1.07 -16.15
C TYR A 254 11.73 -1.79 -16.17
N LEU A 255 11.89 -2.79 -17.06
CA LEU A 255 13.05 -3.68 -17.06
C LEU A 255 14.38 -2.93 -17.19
N ASP A 256 14.44 -1.92 -18.05
CA ASP A 256 15.66 -1.14 -18.27
C ASP A 256 16.02 -0.28 -17.04
N GLU A 257 15.02 0.35 -16.40
CA GLU A 257 15.20 1.14 -15.19
C GLU A 257 15.64 0.25 -14.01
N LEU A 258 15.03 -0.93 -13.87
CA LEU A 258 15.39 -1.92 -12.85
C LEU A 258 16.81 -2.45 -13.05
N ARG A 259 17.23 -2.68 -14.31
CA ARG A 259 18.60 -3.11 -14.62
C ARG A 259 19.64 -2.00 -14.40
N ALA A 260 19.26 -0.73 -14.62
CA ALA A 260 20.12 0.42 -14.35
C ALA A 260 20.38 0.66 -12.85
N GLY A 261 19.50 0.16 -11.95
CA GLY A 261 19.76 0.05 -10.51
C GLY A 261 19.69 1.35 -9.72
N PHE A 262 19.11 2.43 -10.25
CA PHE A 262 18.84 3.71 -9.56
C PHE A 262 20.06 4.39 -8.92
N GLY A 263 21.29 3.99 -9.27
CA GLY A 263 22.50 4.46 -8.58
C GLY A 263 22.70 3.90 -7.17
N LEU A 264 21.99 2.83 -6.81
CA LEU A 264 22.03 2.15 -5.52
C LEU A 264 22.93 0.90 -5.55
N GLN A 265 23.29 0.38 -4.38
CA GLN A 265 23.73 -1.01 -4.24
C GLN A 265 22.49 -1.91 -4.41
N PHE A 266 22.15 -2.24 -5.65
CA PHE A 266 20.88 -2.84 -6.00
C PHE A 266 21.04 -4.17 -6.73
N GLU A 267 20.33 -5.18 -6.24
CA GLU A 267 20.19 -6.48 -6.89
C GLU A 267 18.74 -6.68 -7.34
N PHE A 268 18.55 -6.94 -8.63
CA PHE A 268 17.25 -7.27 -9.20
C PHE A 268 17.16 -8.77 -9.50
N VAL A 269 16.24 -9.46 -8.84
CA VAL A 269 16.02 -10.91 -8.96
C VAL A 269 14.63 -11.18 -9.56
N PRO A 270 14.46 -11.02 -10.88
CA PRO A 270 13.22 -11.39 -11.54
C PRO A 270 13.05 -12.91 -11.55
N THR A 271 11.85 -13.37 -11.19
CA THR A 271 11.52 -14.81 -11.07
C THR A 271 10.28 -15.11 -11.90
N LEU A 272 10.34 -16.12 -12.77
CA LEU A 272 9.26 -16.46 -13.69
C LEU A 272 8.68 -17.85 -13.42
N ASP A 273 7.36 -17.91 -13.23
CA ASP A 273 6.62 -19.15 -12.91
C ASP A 273 5.71 -19.67 -14.04
N GLY A 274 5.58 -18.94 -15.14
CA GLY A 274 4.72 -19.25 -16.29
C GLY A 274 5.47 -19.39 -17.61
N LEU A 275 6.77 -19.77 -17.58
CA LEU A 275 7.58 -19.95 -18.79
C LEU A 275 6.97 -20.96 -19.74
N GLN A 276 6.96 -20.63 -21.03
CA GLN A 276 6.49 -21.49 -22.11
C GLN A 276 7.65 -21.98 -22.99
N ALA A 277 7.36 -22.97 -23.83
CA ALA A 277 8.33 -23.44 -24.81
C ALA A 277 8.71 -22.28 -25.76
N GLY A 278 10.01 -22.01 -25.87
CA GLY A 278 10.55 -20.91 -26.69
C GLY A 278 10.77 -19.59 -25.91
N ASP A 279 10.39 -19.47 -24.64
CA ASP A 279 10.80 -18.34 -23.83
C ASP A 279 12.33 -18.45 -23.54
N ASP A 280 13.10 -17.46 -24.00
CA ASP A 280 14.52 -17.31 -23.66
C ASP A 280 14.65 -16.67 -22.28
N TRP A 281 14.98 -17.50 -21.26
CA TRP A 281 15.12 -17.05 -19.90
C TRP A 281 16.24 -17.78 -19.16
N GLN A 282 17.23 -16.99 -18.69
CA GLN A 282 18.40 -17.48 -17.96
C GLN A 282 18.34 -17.15 -16.45
N GLY A 283 17.30 -16.41 -15.99
CA GLY A 283 17.13 -16.01 -14.60
C GLY A 283 16.42 -17.06 -13.73
N ALA A 284 16.00 -16.66 -12.53
CA ALA A 284 15.32 -17.52 -11.57
C ALA A 284 13.98 -18.04 -12.12
N ARG A 285 13.68 -19.33 -11.81
CA ARG A 285 12.46 -20.02 -12.24
C ARG A 285 11.62 -20.43 -11.04
N GLY A 286 10.30 -20.36 -11.19
CA GLY A 286 9.33 -20.67 -10.15
C GLY A 286 8.78 -19.42 -9.48
N THR A 287 8.16 -19.57 -8.31
CA THR A 287 7.52 -18.45 -7.60
C THR A 287 8.54 -17.55 -6.91
N VAL A 288 8.18 -16.27 -6.74
CA VAL A 288 9.00 -15.33 -6.00
C VAL A 288 9.28 -15.80 -4.56
N THR A 289 8.34 -16.49 -3.92
CA THR A 289 8.52 -17.06 -2.58
C THR A 289 9.69 -18.06 -2.54
N ARG A 290 9.81 -18.89 -3.59
CA ARG A 290 10.91 -19.84 -3.69
C ARG A 290 12.25 -19.13 -3.84
N ALA A 291 12.32 -18.06 -4.63
CA ALA A 291 13.55 -17.28 -4.78
C ALA A 291 13.99 -16.67 -3.44
N VAL A 292 13.05 -16.04 -2.69
CA VAL A 292 13.31 -15.51 -1.35
C VAL A 292 13.77 -16.63 -0.39
N GLN A 293 13.14 -17.79 -0.44
CA GLN A 293 13.49 -18.93 0.41
C GLN A 293 14.95 -19.37 0.23
N HIS A 294 15.42 -19.38 -1.02
CA HIS A 294 16.78 -19.80 -1.35
C HIS A 294 17.83 -18.72 -1.09
N ALA A 295 17.50 -17.45 -1.33
CA ALA A 295 18.46 -16.35 -1.23
C ALA A 295 18.65 -15.83 0.18
N ILE A 296 17.61 -15.82 1.00
CA ILE A 296 17.66 -15.27 2.36
C ILE A 296 17.80 -16.42 3.35
N GLU A 297 18.96 -16.56 3.97
CA GLU A 297 19.22 -17.58 5.00
C GLU A 297 18.85 -17.07 6.40
N ASN A 298 19.14 -15.80 6.69
CA ASN A 298 18.89 -15.12 7.96
C ASN A 298 18.25 -13.75 7.70
N ALA A 299 17.16 -13.45 8.38
CA ALA A 299 16.40 -12.21 8.17
C ALA A 299 16.42 -11.26 9.40
N ARG A 300 17.29 -11.48 10.39
CA ARG A 300 17.29 -10.69 11.64
C ARG A 300 17.64 -9.22 11.44
N ASP A 301 18.56 -8.95 10.51
CA ASP A 301 19.15 -7.63 10.31
C ASP A 301 18.76 -7.00 8.97
N ILE A 302 17.57 -7.29 8.45
CA ILE A 302 17.04 -6.68 7.24
C ILE A 302 15.73 -5.94 7.53
N ASP A 303 15.38 -4.98 6.71
CA ASP A 303 14.02 -4.45 6.61
C ASP A 303 13.34 -5.08 5.38
N ALA A 304 12.15 -5.66 5.54
CA ALA A 304 11.44 -6.35 4.46
C ALA A 304 10.17 -5.60 4.04
N TYR A 305 10.01 -5.38 2.72
CA TYR A 305 8.84 -4.74 2.11
C TYR A 305 8.15 -5.72 1.15
N LEU A 306 6.92 -6.09 1.46
CA LEU A 306 6.14 -7.08 0.70
C LEU A 306 4.92 -6.40 0.06
N CYS A 307 4.87 -6.35 -1.28
CA CYS A 307 3.86 -5.59 -2.00
C CYS A 307 3.17 -6.45 -3.08
N GLY A 308 1.85 -6.59 -3.01
CA GLY A 308 1.08 -7.34 -4.00
C GLY A 308 -0.04 -8.19 -3.42
N ALA A 309 -0.35 -9.30 -4.09
CA ALA A 309 -1.46 -10.17 -3.68
C ALA A 309 -1.27 -10.76 -2.27
N PRO A 310 -2.32 -10.81 -1.43
CA PRO A 310 -2.25 -11.28 -0.06
C PRO A 310 -1.58 -12.66 0.11
N PRO A 311 -1.86 -13.69 -0.71
CA PRO A 311 -1.23 -15.00 -0.54
C PRO A 311 0.31 -14.96 -0.65
N MET A 312 0.85 -14.10 -1.52
CA MET A 312 2.29 -13.91 -1.65
C MET A 312 2.84 -13.21 -0.40
N CYS A 313 2.25 -12.10 0.00
CA CYS A 313 2.68 -11.35 1.19
C CYS A 313 2.65 -12.24 2.44
N ASP A 314 1.58 -13.01 2.65
CA ASP A 314 1.43 -13.88 3.83
C ASP A 314 2.44 -15.04 3.83
N THR A 315 2.73 -15.62 2.67
CA THR A 315 3.67 -16.73 2.58
C THR A 315 5.11 -16.26 2.79
N VAL A 316 5.50 -15.14 2.17
CA VAL A 316 6.84 -14.57 2.34
C VAL A 316 7.03 -14.02 3.76
N SER A 317 6.00 -13.39 4.35
CA SER A 317 6.02 -12.93 5.74
C SER A 317 6.32 -14.08 6.71
N ARG A 318 5.56 -15.18 6.63
CA ARG A 318 5.80 -16.38 7.46
C ARG A 318 7.20 -16.97 7.25
N LEU A 319 7.66 -17.02 6.00
CA LEU A 319 8.99 -17.50 5.65
C LEU A 319 10.10 -16.65 6.31
N LEU A 320 10.02 -15.32 6.18
CA LEU A 320 11.02 -14.41 6.74
C LEU A 320 10.96 -14.39 8.27
N SER A 321 9.76 -14.44 8.87
CA SER A 321 9.61 -14.57 10.33
C SER A 321 10.25 -15.85 10.86
N ALA A 322 10.08 -16.99 10.18
CA ALA A 322 10.74 -18.24 10.52
C ALA A 322 12.28 -18.17 10.40
N LYS A 323 12.79 -17.24 9.58
CA LYS A 323 14.23 -16.93 9.45
C LYS A 323 14.71 -15.81 10.39
N GLY A 324 13.86 -15.40 11.34
CA GLY A 324 14.20 -14.50 12.43
C GLY A 324 13.87 -13.03 12.17
N LEU A 325 13.12 -12.67 11.13
CA LEU A 325 12.70 -11.29 10.88
C LEU A 325 11.80 -10.78 12.03
N PRO A 326 12.19 -9.70 12.72
CA PRO A 326 11.34 -9.06 13.71
C PRO A 326 10.11 -8.42 13.07
N ALA A 327 8.96 -8.45 13.77
CA ALA A 327 7.73 -7.85 13.26
C ALA A 327 7.85 -6.35 12.95
N ALA A 328 8.64 -5.60 13.73
CA ALA A 328 8.90 -4.17 13.53
C ALA A 328 9.76 -3.85 12.27
N GLN A 329 10.33 -4.87 11.64
CA GLN A 329 11.13 -4.75 10.41
C GLN A 329 10.37 -5.24 9.17
N LEU A 330 9.10 -5.65 9.32
CA LEU A 330 8.26 -6.16 8.25
C LEU A 330 7.18 -5.14 7.89
N PHE A 331 7.21 -4.71 6.65
CA PHE A 331 6.25 -3.78 6.06
C PHE A 331 5.56 -4.45 4.88
N PHE A 332 4.23 -4.28 4.76
CA PHE A 332 3.50 -4.87 3.65
C PHE A 332 2.37 -3.98 3.15
N ASP A 333 2.14 -4.05 1.85
CA ASP A 333 1.00 -3.46 1.17
C ASP A 333 0.27 -4.55 0.40
N ARG A 334 -0.85 -5.04 0.95
CA ARG A 334 -1.65 -6.13 0.37
C ARG A 334 -2.70 -5.57 -0.58
N PHE A 335 -2.65 -6.02 -1.82
CA PHE A 335 -3.58 -5.60 -2.87
C PHE A 335 -4.75 -6.57 -2.97
N PHE A 336 -5.89 -6.14 -2.50
CA PHE A 336 -7.12 -6.91 -2.56
C PHE A 336 -7.88 -6.59 -3.86
N ALA A 337 -8.35 -7.63 -4.57
CA ALA A 337 -9.29 -7.42 -5.65
C ALA A 337 -10.56 -6.73 -5.10
N ALA A 338 -11.08 -5.74 -5.80
CA ALA A 338 -12.36 -5.16 -5.44
C ALA A 338 -13.44 -6.26 -5.51
N SER A 339 -14.40 -6.26 -4.58
CA SER A 339 -15.65 -7.00 -4.79
C SER A 339 -16.35 -6.43 -5.99
N ALA A 340 -16.89 -7.34 -6.82
CA ALA A 340 -17.75 -6.98 -7.94
C ALA A 340 -18.97 -6.20 -7.47
#